data_c789e9121f12c86246cff1205c39fabe
#
_entry.id   c789e9121f12c86246cff1205c39fabe
#
_cell.length_a   1.000
_cell.length_b   1.000
_cell.length_c   1.000
_cell.angle_alpha   90.00
_cell.angle_beta   90.00
_cell.angle_gamma   90.00
#
_symmetry.space_group_name_H-M   'P 1'
#
loop_
_entity.id
_entity.type
_entity.pdbx_description
1 polymer ?
#
loop_
_entity_poly.entity_id
_entity_poly.type
_entity_poly.pdbx_seq_one_letter_code
_entity_poly.pdbx_strand_id
1 'polypeptide(L)'
;MPSQLKTHRVEELTYAVEGLHVKGLSLTPFQPVQRIIVYLRGGKGQVGRVRLARLLQFIDNKTLIFAPYYQGNNGSEGQDDFAGEDLKDVTIAIQILKAQFPEAHLHLIGFSRGGIQGLLTFQDAQVDSYIIWGGVSDLYLMYEERVDLRGMLRRMVGHPKKALQAYEKRDAMKLIGNSTPPILIIHGGRDVQVGIHQAYTLEAHLKKVGATFETFYQLDEGHVPRPNAMRQVLKVIQQWMKNIEFQKTNKKP
;
A
#
# COMPACT_ATOMS: atom_id res chain seq x y z
N MET A 1 9.02 -10.98 19.47
CA MET A 1 9.67 -12.25 19.11
C MET A 1 10.64 -11.98 17.96
N PRO A 2 11.95 -11.91 18.17
CA PRO A 2 12.88 -11.89 17.06
C PRO A 2 13.00 -13.31 16.52
N SER A 3 12.50 -13.54 15.33
CA SER A 3 12.79 -14.77 14.59
C SER A 3 13.82 -14.45 13.52
N GLN A 4 14.89 -15.23 13.45
CA GLN A 4 15.88 -15.12 12.38
C GLN A 4 15.49 -16.03 11.23
N LEU A 5 15.36 -15.41 10.06
CA LEU A 5 15.43 -16.12 8.80
C LEU A 5 16.90 -16.25 8.39
N LYS A 6 17.21 -17.15 7.44
CA LYS A 6 18.60 -17.29 6.94
C LYS A 6 19.18 -16.00 6.33
N THR A 7 18.36 -15.11 5.86
CA THR A 7 18.75 -13.90 5.11
C THR A 7 18.28 -12.60 5.73
N HIS A 8 17.36 -12.64 6.68
CA HIS A 8 16.72 -11.45 7.27
C HIS A 8 16.55 -11.58 8.77
N ARG A 9 16.67 -10.45 9.45
CA ARG A 9 16.19 -10.24 10.80
C ARG A 9 14.73 -9.84 10.74
N VAL A 10 13.87 -10.42 11.59
CA VAL A 10 12.45 -10.11 11.69
C VAL A 10 12.20 -9.46 13.03
N GLU A 11 11.70 -8.22 13.02
CA GLU A 11 11.53 -7.42 14.23
C GLU A 11 10.23 -6.63 14.20
N GLU A 12 9.62 -6.47 15.36
CA GLU A 12 8.62 -5.44 15.57
C GLU A 12 9.35 -4.13 15.94
N LEU A 13 9.14 -3.11 15.17
CA LEU A 13 9.71 -1.78 15.40
C LEU A 13 8.64 -0.82 15.92
N THR A 14 9.05 0.10 16.80
CA THR A 14 8.20 1.21 17.26
C THR A 14 8.81 2.52 16.78
N TYR A 15 7.99 3.42 16.25
CA TYR A 15 8.41 4.75 15.80
C TYR A 15 7.41 5.81 16.24
N ALA A 16 7.88 7.05 16.39
CA ALA A 16 7.05 8.16 16.84
C ALA A 16 6.31 8.80 15.67
N VAL A 17 5.01 9.01 15.83
CA VAL A 17 4.13 9.69 14.89
C VAL A 17 3.35 10.75 15.65
N GLU A 18 3.77 12.03 15.55
CA GLU A 18 3.11 13.17 16.23
C GLU A 18 2.82 12.94 17.72
N GLY A 19 3.79 12.38 18.43
CA GLY A 19 3.67 12.09 19.85
C GLY A 19 3.06 10.73 20.20
N LEU A 20 2.59 9.97 19.23
CA LEU A 20 2.10 8.59 19.39
C LEU A 20 3.21 7.58 19.07
N HIS A 21 3.19 6.44 19.75
CA HIS A 21 4.05 5.29 19.43
C HIS A 21 3.31 4.33 18.50
N VAL A 22 3.73 4.29 17.25
CA VAL A 22 3.17 3.39 16.23
C VAL A 22 4.14 2.25 15.98
N LYS A 23 3.61 1.05 15.77
CA LYS A 23 4.40 -0.16 15.54
C LYS A 23 4.29 -0.66 14.10
N GLY A 24 5.27 -1.45 13.70
CA GLY A 24 5.28 -2.14 12.42
C GLY A 24 6.19 -3.36 12.43
N LEU A 25 5.98 -4.25 11.46
CA LEU A 25 6.83 -5.42 11.26
C LEU A 25 7.89 -5.12 10.21
N SER A 26 9.16 -5.35 10.55
CA SER A 26 10.32 -5.20 9.67
C SER A 26 10.97 -6.54 9.36
N LEU A 27 11.29 -6.75 8.09
CA LEU A 27 12.20 -7.80 7.61
C LEU A 27 13.42 -7.09 7.03
N THR A 28 14.51 -7.04 7.80
CA THR A 28 15.74 -6.33 7.42
C THR A 28 16.77 -7.34 6.93
N PRO A 29 17.29 -7.23 5.69
CA PRO A 29 18.29 -8.14 5.15
C PRO A 29 19.61 -8.00 5.89
N PHE A 30 20.40 -9.08 5.95
CA PHE A 30 21.79 -9.02 6.46
C PHE A 30 22.77 -8.41 5.45
N GLN A 31 22.41 -8.39 4.17
CA GLN A 31 23.13 -7.69 3.10
C GLN A 31 22.76 -6.19 3.08
N PRO A 32 23.61 -5.34 2.48
CA PRO A 32 23.26 -3.91 2.30
C PRO A 32 21.92 -3.73 1.59
N VAL A 33 21.07 -2.88 2.16
CA VAL A 33 19.73 -2.59 1.63
C VAL A 33 19.86 -1.84 0.30
N GLN A 34 19.30 -2.41 -0.76
CA GLN A 34 19.23 -1.78 -2.09
C GLN A 34 17.79 -1.44 -2.49
N ARG A 35 16.82 -2.12 -1.89
CA ARG A 35 15.39 -1.90 -2.11
C ARG A 35 14.65 -1.87 -0.79
N ILE A 36 13.66 -1.01 -0.71
CA ILE A 36 12.70 -0.93 0.39
C ILE A 36 11.31 -1.18 -0.18
N ILE A 37 10.55 -2.07 0.45
CA ILE A 37 9.13 -2.25 0.20
C ILE A 37 8.38 -1.84 1.47
N VAL A 38 7.53 -0.82 1.36
CA VAL A 38 6.56 -0.51 2.41
C VAL A 38 5.23 -1.15 2.02
N TYR A 39 4.79 -2.13 2.81
CA TYR A 39 3.58 -2.89 2.54
C TYR A 39 2.42 -2.39 3.40
N LEU A 40 1.40 -1.85 2.76
CA LEU A 40 0.19 -1.34 3.37
C LEU A 40 -0.89 -2.42 3.37
N ARG A 41 -1.24 -2.87 4.56
CA ARG A 41 -2.21 -3.95 4.76
C ARG A 41 -3.65 -3.53 4.46
N GLY A 42 -4.50 -4.51 4.22
CA GLY A 42 -5.95 -4.35 4.15
C GLY A 42 -6.65 -4.49 5.50
N GLY A 43 -7.98 -4.42 5.46
CA GLY A 43 -8.86 -4.64 6.60
C GLY A 43 -8.80 -3.56 7.69
N LYS A 44 -9.41 -3.84 8.84
CA LYS A 44 -9.48 -2.99 10.01
C LYS A 44 -9.29 -3.78 11.29
N GLY A 45 -8.62 -3.21 12.28
CA GLY A 45 -8.36 -3.89 13.55
C GLY A 45 -7.63 -5.21 13.32
N GLN A 46 -8.15 -6.29 13.85
CA GLN A 46 -7.57 -7.63 13.69
C GLN A 46 -7.83 -8.27 12.30
N VAL A 47 -8.83 -7.77 11.56
CA VAL A 47 -9.10 -8.22 10.19
C VAL A 47 -7.99 -7.70 9.27
N GLY A 48 -7.36 -8.58 8.48
CA GLY A 48 -6.29 -8.20 7.56
C GLY A 48 -4.99 -7.75 8.22
N ARG A 49 -4.79 -8.02 9.53
CA ARG A 49 -3.54 -7.69 10.23
C ARG A 49 -2.30 -8.14 9.47
N VAL A 50 -1.19 -7.43 9.64
CA VAL A 50 0.10 -7.79 9.05
C VAL A 50 0.49 -9.21 9.49
N ARG A 51 0.84 -10.06 8.53
CA ARG A 51 1.28 -11.43 8.75
C ARG A 51 2.64 -11.63 8.10
N LEU A 52 3.57 -12.22 8.82
CA LEU A 52 4.90 -12.53 8.31
C LEU A 52 4.86 -13.29 6.98
N ALA A 53 3.99 -14.30 6.85
CA ALA A 53 3.83 -15.08 5.62
C ALA A 53 3.48 -14.24 4.39
N ARG A 54 2.78 -13.13 4.56
CA ARG A 54 2.50 -12.19 3.46
C ARG A 54 3.76 -11.43 3.04
N LEU A 55 4.54 -10.96 3.98
CA LEU A 55 5.76 -10.19 3.71
C LEU A 55 6.85 -11.07 3.10
N LEU A 56 6.95 -12.34 3.52
CA LEU A 56 7.91 -13.30 2.97
C LEU A 56 7.77 -13.52 1.46
N GLN A 57 6.61 -13.20 0.87
CA GLN A 57 6.40 -13.29 -0.58
C GLN A 57 7.23 -12.30 -1.40
N PHE A 58 7.71 -11.23 -0.77
CA PHE A 58 8.50 -10.17 -1.39
C PHE A 58 10.00 -10.24 -1.05
N ILE A 59 10.42 -11.26 -0.31
CA ILE A 59 11.78 -11.37 0.20
C ILE A 59 12.80 -11.64 -0.91
N ASP A 60 13.90 -10.89 -0.90
CA ASP A 60 15.15 -11.20 -1.56
C ASP A 60 16.32 -10.72 -0.70
N ASN A 61 17.56 -11.08 -1.03
CA ASN A 61 18.71 -10.84 -0.15
C ASN A 61 19.07 -9.38 0.13
N LYS A 62 18.46 -8.42 -0.57
CA LYS A 62 18.79 -6.99 -0.52
C LYS A 62 17.58 -6.10 -0.29
N THR A 63 16.41 -6.68 -0.08
CA THR A 63 15.15 -5.95 0.12
C THR A 63 14.78 -5.87 1.58
N LEU A 64 14.70 -4.66 2.11
CA LEU A 64 14.03 -4.39 3.39
C LEU A 64 12.53 -4.32 3.15
N ILE A 65 11.74 -5.01 3.96
CA ILE A 65 10.27 -4.96 3.91
C ILE A 65 9.76 -4.43 5.23
N PHE A 66 8.98 -3.36 5.19
CA PHE A 66 8.35 -2.79 6.36
C PHE A 66 6.83 -2.72 6.17
N ALA A 67 6.08 -3.06 7.20
CA ALA A 67 4.62 -3.00 7.21
C ALA A 67 4.12 -2.34 8.49
N PRO A 68 3.63 -1.08 8.42
CA PRO A 68 3.04 -0.41 9.58
C PRO A 68 1.77 -1.13 10.02
N TYR A 69 1.54 -1.17 11.34
CA TYR A 69 0.30 -1.75 11.90
C TYR A 69 -0.85 -0.76 11.87
N TYR A 70 -0.56 0.51 11.70
CA TYR A 70 -1.40 1.69 11.84
C TYR A 70 -1.81 1.98 13.30
N GLN A 71 -2.12 3.23 13.56
CA GLN A 71 -2.65 3.70 14.84
C GLN A 71 -3.84 2.84 15.30
N GLY A 72 -3.94 2.59 16.61
CA GLY A 72 -5.00 1.78 17.21
C GLY A 72 -4.96 0.27 16.90
N ASN A 73 -3.88 -0.24 16.27
CA ASN A 73 -3.77 -1.66 15.90
C ASN A 73 -2.49 -2.30 16.44
N ASN A 74 -2.59 -3.57 16.87
CA ASN A 74 -1.45 -4.41 17.30
C ASN A 74 -0.52 -3.72 18.33
N GLY A 75 -1.08 -2.98 19.28
CA GLY A 75 -0.31 -2.27 20.31
C GLY A 75 0.28 -0.94 19.86
N SER A 76 -0.08 -0.41 18.69
CA SER A 76 0.11 0.98 18.34
C SER A 76 -0.87 1.85 19.10
N GLU A 77 -0.41 3.02 19.54
CA GLU A 77 -1.26 4.05 20.17
C GLU A 77 -2.17 4.72 19.12
N GLY A 78 -3.07 5.60 19.58
CA GLY A 78 -3.99 6.32 18.71
C GLY A 78 -5.20 5.52 18.28
N GLN A 79 -5.81 5.91 17.16
CA GLN A 79 -7.02 5.30 16.62
C GLN A 79 -6.92 5.08 15.11
N ASP A 80 -7.51 4.00 14.64
CA ASP A 80 -7.65 3.68 13.22
C ASP A 80 -8.70 4.62 12.59
N ASP A 81 -8.29 5.48 11.66
CA ASP A 81 -9.14 6.49 11.02
C ASP A 81 -9.45 6.18 9.54
N PHE A 82 -9.12 4.99 9.06
CA PHE A 82 -9.41 4.54 7.70
C PHE A 82 -8.99 5.54 6.61
N ALA A 83 -7.70 5.75 6.48
CA ALA A 83 -7.08 6.73 5.58
C ALA A 83 -7.41 8.19 5.95
N GLY A 84 -7.37 8.50 7.21
CA GLY A 84 -7.42 9.83 7.78
C GLY A 84 -6.08 10.18 8.46
N GLU A 85 -6.09 10.40 9.78
CA GLU A 85 -4.88 10.73 10.53
C GLU A 85 -3.84 9.59 10.51
N ASP A 86 -4.25 8.35 10.34
CA ASP A 86 -3.38 7.18 10.19
C ASP A 86 -2.57 7.15 8.88
N LEU A 87 -2.76 8.10 7.96
CA LEU A 87 -1.87 8.31 6.81
C LEU A 87 -0.47 8.75 7.25
N LYS A 88 -0.34 9.46 8.37
CA LYS A 88 0.93 9.90 8.93
C LYS A 88 1.82 8.74 9.34
N ASP A 89 1.23 7.61 9.73
CA ASP A 89 1.97 6.38 10.05
C ASP A 89 2.78 5.89 8.84
N VAL A 90 2.23 6.06 7.65
CA VAL A 90 2.87 5.65 6.39
C VAL A 90 3.95 6.67 5.99
N THR A 91 3.61 7.96 5.97
CA THR A 91 4.53 9.00 5.50
C THR A 91 5.76 9.12 6.40
N ILE A 92 5.59 9.09 7.73
CA ILE A 92 6.70 9.15 8.69
C ILE A 92 7.56 7.88 8.62
N ALA A 93 6.96 6.70 8.51
CA ALA A 93 7.72 5.47 8.31
C ALA A 93 8.59 5.54 7.05
N ILE A 94 8.06 6.03 5.94
CA ILE A 94 8.81 6.19 4.69
C ILE A 94 9.95 7.21 4.87
N GLN A 95 9.70 8.34 5.53
CA GLN A 95 10.73 9.34 5.81
C GLN A 95 11.89 8.77 6.64
N ILE A 96 11.60 8.00 7.70
CA ILE A 96 12.60 7.33 8.54
C ILE A 96 13.41 6.34 7.69
N LEU A 97 12.76 5.50 6.90
CA LEU A 97 13.43 4.50 6.06
C LEU A 97 14.31 5.16 4.99
N LYS A 98 13.85 6.23 4.35
CA LYS A 98 14.66 6.98 3.36
C LYS A 98 15.85 7.68 4.02
N ALA A 99 15.70 8.23 5.21
CA ALA A 99 16.81 8.84 5.94
C ALA A 99 17.86 7.79 6.33
N GLN A 100 17.43 6.59 6.69
CA GLN A 100 18.33 5.50 7.06
C GLN A 100 19.00 4.82 5.86
N PHE A 101 18.32 4.78 4.71
CA PHE A 101 18.78 4.11 3.49
C PHE A 101 18.58 5.02 2.27
N PRO A 102 19.32 6.15 2.16
CA PRO A 102 19.05 7.20 1.16
C PRO A 102 19.26 6.73 -0.29
N GLU A 103 20.13 5.75 -0.50
CA GLU A 103 20.43 5.21 -1.84
C GLU A 103 19.54 4.04 -2.26
N ALA A 104 18.71 3.53 -1.35
CA ALA A 104 17.83 2.41 -1.65
C ALA A 104 16.59 2.88 -2.44
N HIS A 105 16.21 2.10 -3.45
CA HIS A 105 14.94 2.28 -4.14
C HIS A 105 13.77 1.97 -3.20
N LEU A 106 12.73 2.79 -3.23
CA LEU A 106 11.57 2.62 -2.37
C LEU A 106 10.29 2.43 -3.18
N HIS A 107 9.65 1.27 -2.98
CA HIS A 107 8.36 0.93 -3.57
C HIS A 107 7.29 0.79 -2.50
N LEU A 108 6.10 1.30 -2.80
CA LEU A 108 4.94 1.18 -1.93
C LEU A 108 4.00 0.12 -2.51
N ILE A 109 3.51 -0.81 -1.69
CA ILE A 109 2.52 -1.81 -2.08
C ILE A 109 1.30 -1.66 -1.20
N GLY A 110 0.15 -1.30 -1.79
CA GLY A 110 -1.13 -1.18 -1.09
C GLY A 110 -2.07 -2.33 -1.45
N PHE A 111 -2.43 -3.16 -0.46
CA PHE A 111 -3.38 -4.25 -0.63
C PHE A 111 -4.74 -3.90 -0.02
N SER A 112 -5.84 -4.10 -0.77
CA SER A 112 -7.20 -3.89 -0.26
C SER A 112 -7.39 -2.43 0.25
N ARG A 113 -7.77 -2.21 1.51
CA ARG A 113 -7.77 -0.87 2.13
C ARG A 113 -6.42 -0.14 1.97
N GLY A 114 -5.30 -0.85 2.01
CA GLY A 114 -3.98 -0.26 1.78
C GLY A 114 -3.86 0.46 0.44
N GLY A 115 -4.74 0.18 -0.51
CA GLY A 115 -4.84 0.87 -1.79
C GLY A 115 -5.09 2.36 -1.62
N ILE A 116 -6.14 2.75 -0.91
CA ILE A 116 -6.46 4.17 -0.70
C ILE A 116 -5.41 4.87 0.18
N GLN A 117 -4.87 4.17 1.19
CA GLN A 117 -3.79 4.73 2.01
C GLN A 117 -2.53 5.02 1.19
N GLY A 118 -2.16 4.11 0.28
CA GLY A 118 -1.03 4.32 -0.62
C GLY A 118 -1.28 5.48 -1.59
N LEU A 119 -2.44 5.54 -2.24
CA LEU A 119 -2.79 6.62 -3.17
C LEU A 119 -2.79 8.01 -2.52
N LEU A 120 -3.09 8.10 -1.22
CA LEU A 120 -3.10 9.36 -0.48
C LEU A 120 -1.72 9.77 0.07
N THR A 121 -0.72 8.88 0.01
CA THR A 121 0.59 9.12 0.63
C THR A 121 1.77 9.05 -0.34
N PHE A 122 1.66 8.33 -1.45
CA PHE A 122 2.80 7.97 -2.29
C PHE A 122 3.50 9.15 -2.99
N GLN A 123 2.80 10.23 -3.27
CA GLN A 123 3.38 11.43 -3.90
C GLN A 123 4.25 12.21 -2.91
N ASP A 124 3.70 12.54 -1.74
CA ASP A 124 4.44 13.28 -0.71
C ASP A 124 5.62 12.48 -0.17
N ALA A 125 5.47 11.17 -0.14
CA ALA A 125 6.51 10.24 0.27
C ALA A 125 7.63 10.06 -0.77
N GLN A 126 7.49 10.60 -2.00
CA GLN A 126 8.49 10.52 -3.07
C GLN A 126 8.98 9.08 -3.32
N VAL A 127 8.06 8.13 -3.41
CA VAL A 127 8.38 6.73 -3.70
C VAL A 127 8.82 6.56 -5.17
N ASP A 128 9.54 5.49 -5.46
CA ASP A 128 9.95 5.19 -6.83
C ASP A 128 8.82 4.66 -7.69
N SER A 129 7.93 3.86 -7.10
CA SER A 129 6.67 3.44 -7.71
C SER A 129 5.65 3.02 -6.66
N TYR A 130 4.40 2.97 -7.07
CA TYR A 130 3.31 2.47 -6.26
C TYR A 130 2.63 1.27 -6.94
N ILE A 131 2.40 0.20 -6.18
CA ILE A 131 1.67 -0.98 -6.61
C ILE A 131 0.35 -1.05 -5.82
N ILE A 132 -0.78 -0.90 -6.50
CA ILE A 132 -2.10 -1.08 -5.90
C ILE A 132 -2.63 -2.46 -6.29
N TRP A 133 -2.86 -3.31 -5.30
CA TRP A 133 -3.26 -4.70 -5.49
C TRP A 133 -4.62 -4.99 -4.84
N GLY A 134 -5.64 -5.25 -5.65
CA GLY A 134 -7.03 -5.44 -5.19
C GLY A 134 -7.45 -4.30 -4.27
N GLY A 135 -6.99 -3.07 -4.58
CA GLY A 135 -7.02 -1.94 -3.67
C GLY A 135 -8.23 -1.04 -3.87
N VAL A 136 -8.69 -0.45 -2.77
CA VAL A 136 -9.67 0.65 -2.80
C VAL A 136 -8.97 1.88 -3.38
N SER A 137 -9.58 2.51 -4.38
CA SER A 137 -9.10 3.75 -5.01
C SER A 137 -10.08 4.90 -4.83
N ASP A 138 -11.35 4.59 -4.62
CA ASP A 138 -12.45 5.54 -4.44
C ASP A 138 -13.34 5.08 -3.28
N LEU A 139 -13.46 5.93 -2.26
CA LEU A 139 -14.22 5.61 -1.06
C LEU A 139 -15.74 5.78 -1.25
N TYR A 140 -16.17 6.66 -2.18
CA TYR A 140 -17.57 6.76 -2.54
C TYR A 140 -18.03 5.49 -3.26
N LEU A 141 -17.26 5.03 -4.24
CA LEU A 141 -17.53 3.78 -4.95
C LEU A 141 -17.54 2.58 -3.98
N MET A 142 -16.59 2.52 -3.02
CA MET A 142 -16.60 1.49 -1.98
C MET A 142 -17.89 1.52 -1.14
N TYR A 143 -18.36 2.72 -0.77
CA TYR A 143 -19.61 2.85 0.00
C TYR A 143 -20.83 2.38 -0.80
N GLU A 144 -20.86 2.62 -2.11
CA GLU A 144 -21.97 2.19 -2.98
C GLU A 144 -21.94 0.67 -3.20
N GLU A 145 -20.79 0.09 -3.51
CA GLU A 145 -20.65 -1.33 -3.82
C GLU A 145 -20.76 -2.24 -2.57
N ARG A 146 -20.25 -1.79 -1.42
CA ARG A 146 -20.14 -2.61 -0.22
C ARG A 146 -21.19 -2.26 0.83
N VAL A 147 -22.43 -2.66 0.56
CA VAL A 147 -23.58 -2.42 1.47
C VAL A 147 -23.32 -2.95 2.89
N ASP A 148 -22.67 -4.11 2.99
CA ASP A 148 -22.26 -4.76 4.24
C ASP A 148 -21.24 -3.92 5.05
N LEU A 149 -20.43 -3.10 4.41
CA LEU A 149 -19.44 -2.23 5.05
C LEU A 149 -19.94 -0.82 5.36
N ARG A 150 -21.12 -0.43 4.88
CA ARG A 150 -21.67 0.92 5.11
C ARG A 150 -21.75 1.29 6.60
N GLY A 151 -22.12 0.35 7.46
CA GLY A 151 -22.16 0.56 8.91
C GLY A 151 -20.77 0.91 9.49
N MET A 152 -19.74 0.23 9.06
CA MET A 152 -18.35 0.50 9.44
C MET A 152 -17.89 1.85 8.90
N LEU A 153 -18.09 2.12 7.61
CA LEU A 153 -17.69 3.37 6.97
C LEU A 153 -18.38 4.60 7.60
N ARG A 154 -19.65 4.48 7.96
CA ARG A 154 -20.39 5.55 8.67
C ARG A 154 -19.79 5.85 10.05
N ARG A 155 -19.30 4.85 10.77
CA ARG A 155 -18.67 5.06 12.08
C ARG A 155 -17.27 5.68 11.97
N MET A 156 -16.52 5.35 10.92
CA MET A 156 -15.13 5.76 10.78
C MET A 156 -14.94 7.04 9.98
N VAL A 157 -15.72 7.22 8.93
CA VAL A 157 -15.60 8.35 7.99
C VAL A 157 -16.82 9.25 8.04
N GLY A 158 -18.00 8.68 8.34
CA GLY A 158 -19.28 9.35 8.28
C GLY A 158 -20.12 8.90 7.08
N HIS A 159 -21.34 9.44 6.99
CA HIS A 159 -22.21 9.19 5.84
C HIS A 159 -21.79 10.07 4.68
N PRO A 160 -21.61 9.56 3.43
CA PRO A 160 -21.07 10.36 2.30
C PRO A 160 -21.84 11.65 2.02
N LYS A 161 -23.18 11.65 2.18
CA LYS A 161 -24.01 12.85 2.00
C LYS A 161 -23.97 13.85 3.16
N LYS A 162 -23.46 13.46 4.34
CA LYS A 162 -23.40 14.32 5.54
C LYS A 162 -21.99 14.72 5.94
N ALA A 163 -21.01 13.90 5.61
CA ALA A 163 -19.59 14.08 5.93
C ALA A 163 -18.77 14.33 4.64
N LEU A 164 -19.23 15.22 3.79
CA LEU A 164 -18.62 15.51 2.48
C LEU A 164 -17.12 15.78 2.60
N GLN A 165 -16.71 16.65 3.52
CA GLN A 165 -15.30 17.00 3.72
C GLN A 165 -14.43 15.80 4.09
N ALA A 166 -14.96 14.84 4.87
CA ALA A 166 -14.21 13.65 5.24
C ALA A 166 -13.96 12.72 4.04
N TYR A 167 -14.92 12.63 3.12
CA TYR A 167 -14.75 11.92 1.86
C TYR A 167 -13.84 12.68 0.88
N GLU A 168 -13.99 14.01 0.78
CA GLU A 168 -13.12 14.84 -0.06
C GLU A 168 -11.65 14.79 0.34
N LYS A 169 -11.35 14.75 1.64
CA LYS A 169 -9.98 14.53 2.15
C LYS A 169 -9.42 13.16 1.77
N ARG A 170 -10.28 12.20 1.45
CA ARG A 170 -9.92 10.83 1.02
C ARG A 170 -10.08 10.60 -0.48
N ASP A 171 -10.31 11.67 -1.25
CA ASP A 171 -10.37 11.62 -2.71
C ASP A 171 -8.96 11.67 -3.31
N ALA A 172 -8.36 10.48 -3.47
CA ALA A 172 -7.02 10.33 -4.00
C ALA A 172 -6.90 10.79 -5.46
N MET A 173 -8.00 10.80 -6.24
CA MET A 173 -7.96 11.22 -7.63
C MET A 173 -7.57 12.68 -7.78
N LYS A 174 -7.86 13.53 -6.79
CA LYS A 174 -7.46 14.96 -6.78
C LYS A 174 -5.94 15.16 -6.67
N LEU A 175 -5.22 14.17 -6.14
CA LEU A 175 -3.79 14.23 -5.94
C LEU A 175 -3.00 13.67 -7.13
N ILE A 176 -3.63 12.88 -8.00
CA ILE A 176 -2.97 12.16 -9.08
C ILE A 176 -2.91 13.02 -10.33
N GLY A 177 -1.71 13.27 -10.83
CA GLY A 177 -1.43 14.00 -12.07
C GLY A 177 -0.34 13.34 -12.92
N ASN A 178 0.12 14.02 -13.95
CA ASN A 178 1.12 13.51 -14.89
C ASN A 178 2.52 13.30 -14.27
N SER A 179 2.85 14.02 -13.20
CA SER A 179 4.11 13.90 -12.46
C SER A 179 4.08 12.86 -11.34
N THR A 180 2.97 12.16 -11.18
CA THR A 180 2.79 11.11 -10.18
C THR A 180 3.79 9.97 -10.40
N PRO A 181 4.41 9.40 -9.34
CA PRO A 181 5.23 8.21 -9.47
C PRO A 181 4.49 7.08 -10.22
N PRO A 182 5.19 6.26 -11.03
CA PRO A 182 4.56 5.20 -11.81
C PRO A 182 3.71 4.25 -10.96
N ILE A 183 2.55 3.86 -11.46
CA ILE A 183 1.58 3.00 -10.76
C ILE A 183 1.40 1.68 -11.48
N LEU A 184 1.48 0.56 -10.75
CA LEU A 184 1.04 -0.75 -11.23
C LEU A 184 -0.30 -1.10 -10.59
N ILE A 185 -1.33 -1.32 -11.39
CA ILE A 185 -2.66 -1.76 -10.93
C ILE A 185 -2.79 -3.26 -11.11
N ILE A 186 -3.02 -3.98 -10.01
CA ILE A 186 -3.26 -5.43 -10.01
C ILE A 186 -4.65 -5.70 -9.44
N HIS A 187 -5.51 -6.43 -10.17
CA HIS A 187 -6.86 -6.73 -9.68
C HIS A 187 -7.39 -8.07 -10.20
N GLY A 188 -8.18 -8.74 -9.37
CA GLY A 188 -8.92 -9.92 -9.74
C GLY A 188 -10.32 -9.58 -10.27
N GLY A 189 -10.73 -10.14 -11.41
CA GLY A 189 -12.04 -9.84 -12.01
C GLY A 189 -13.23 -10.33 -11.19
N ARG A 190 -13.01 -11.37 -10.36
CA ARG A 190 -14.03 -11.94 -9.45
C ARG A 190 -13.85 -11.49 -7.99
N ASP A 191 -13.20 -10.35 -7.79
CA ASP A 191 -13.02 -9.79 -6.45
C ASP A 191 -14.35 -9.26 -5.90
N VAL A 192 -14.89 -9.96 -4.89
CA VAL A 192 -16.13 -9.57 -4.20
C VAL A 192 -15.89 -8.71 -2.97
N GLN A 193 -14.63 -8.52 -2.57
CA GLN A 193 -14.26 -7.68 -1.41
C GLN A 193 -13.97 -6.25 -1.81
N VAL A 194 -13.29 -6.07 -2.93
CA VAL A 194 -13.03 -4.79 -3.58
C VAL A 194 -13.35 -4.97 -5.06
N GLY A 195 -14.48 -4.42 -5.52
CA GLY A 195 -14.95 -4.60 -6.90
C GLY A 195 -13.92 -4.11 -7.92
N ILE A 196 -13.81 -4.78 -9.06
CA ILE A 196 -12.85 -4.43 -10.12
C ILE A 196 -13.07 -3.00 -10.66
N HIS A 197 -14.26 -2.43 -10.48
CA HIS A 197 -14.56 -1.03 -10.85
C HIS A 197 -13.63 -0.04 -10.14
N GLN A 198 -13.12 -0.35 -8.94
CA GLN A 198 -12.10 0.44 -8.28
C GLN A 198 -10.83 0.58 -9.15
N ALA A 199 -10.39 -0.52 -9.77
CA ALA A 199 -9.24 -0.52 -10.67
C ALA A 199 -9.56 0.22 -11.99
N TYR A 200 -10.72 0.01 -12.58
CA TYR A 200 -11.12 0.68 -13.81
C TYR A 200 -11.30 2.19 -13.64
N THR A 201 -11.85 2.64 -12.51
CA THR A 201 -11.98 4.07 -12.18
C THR A 201 -10.59 4.72 -12.06
N LEU A 202 -9.66 4.07 -11.37
CA LEU A 202 -8.29 4.55 -11.25
C LEU A 202 -7.59 4.57 -12.61
N GLU A 203 -7.69 3.50 -13.40
CA GLU A 203 -7.11 3.41 -14.74
C GLU A 203 -7.62 4.53 -15.67
N ALA A 204 -8.93 4.76 -15.68
CA ALA A 204 -9.52 5.82 -16.48
C ALA A 204 -9.00 7.20 -16.08
N HIS A 205 -8.86 7.46 -14.78
CA HIS A 205 -8.29 8.71 -14.27
C HIS A 205 -6.83 8.87 -14.69
N LEU A 206 -5.99 7.83 -14.51
CA LEU A 206 -4.57 7.85 -14.88
C LEU A 206 -4.38 8.14 -16.39
N LYS A 207 -5.20 7.52 -17.25
CA LYS A 207 -5.21 7.81 -18.69
C LYS A 207 -5.55 9.27 -18.95
N LYS A 208 -6.58 9.79 -18.29
CA LYS A 208 -7.06 11.19 -18.45
C LYS A 208 -5.99 12.21 -18.10
N VAL A 209 -5.22 11.98 -17.04
CA VAL A 209 -4.18 12.91 -16.57
C VAL A 209 -2.80 12.66 -17.16
N GLY A 210 -2.64 11.65 -18.01
CA GLY A 210 -1.36 11.31 -18.64
C GLY A 210 -0.31 10.75 -17.68
N ALA A 211 -0.72 10.11 -16.58
CA ALA A 211 0.17 9.49 -15.62
C ALA A 211 0.79 8.19 -16.18
N THR A 212 1.98 7.83 -15.70
CA THR A 212 2.63 6.56 -16.08
C THR A 212 2.05 5.41 -15.27
N PHE A 213 1.50 4.40 -15.93
CA PHE A 213 0.98 3.23 -15.25
C PHE A 213 1.00 1.97 -16.13
N GLU A 214 0.88 0.80 -15.47
CA GLU A 214 0.60 -0.49 -16.09
C GLU A 214 -0.54 -1.19 -15.35
N THR A 215 -1.21 -2.12 -16.03
CA THR A 215 -2.31 -2.92 -15.44
C THR A 215 -2.02 -4.41 -15.58
N PHE A 216 -2.38 -5.17 -14.55
CA PHE A 216 -2.36 -6.63 -14.58
C PHE A 216 -3.67 -7.18 -13.98
N TYR A 217 -4.62 -7.48 -14.85
CA TYR A 217 -5.92 -8.03 -14.47
C TYR A 217 -5.96 -9.55 -14.61
N GLN A 218 -6.37 -10.23 -13.55
CA GLN A 218 -6.62 -11.67 -13.55
C GLN A 218 -8.14 -11.92 -13.45
N LEU A 219 -8.83 -11.93 -14.61
CA LEU A 219 -10.29 -11.87 -14.67
C LEU A 219 -11.00 -13.04 -13.97
N ASP A 220 -10.34 -14.19 -13.84
CA ASP A 220 -10.88 -15.39 -13.17
C ASP A 220 -10.51 -15.50 -11.69
N GLU A 221 -9.76 -14.53 -11.13
CA GLU A 221 -9.29 -14.53 -9.77
C GLU A 221 -10.08 -13.57 -8.88
N GLY A 222 -10.15 -13.91 -7.58
CA GLY A 222 -10.77 -13.06 -6.56
C GLY A 222 -9.77 -12.15 -5.86
N HIS A 223 -10.15 -11.66 -4.67
CA HIS A 223 -9.35 -10.75 -3.84
C HIS A 223 -7.96 -11.29 -3.48
N VAL A 224 -7.86 -12.56 -3.20
CA VAL A 224 -6.59 -13.27 -3.01
C VAL A 224 -6.49 -14.32 -4.11
N PRO A 225 -5.57 -14.16 -5.06
CA PRO A 225 -5.42 -15.12 -6.16
C PRO A 225 -5.07 -16.54 -5.69
N ARG A 226 -5.48 -17.53 -6.44
CA ARG A 226 -5.08 -18.93 -6.25
C ARG A 226 -3.55 -19.08 -6.42
N PRO A 227 -2.93 -20.15 -5.90
CA PRO A 227 -1.46 -20.26 -5.82
C PRO A 227 -0.71 -20.03 -7.16
N ASN A 228 -1.23 -20.53 -8.28
CA ASN A 228 -0.59 -20.33 -9.59
C ASN A 228 -0.68 -18.85 -10.05
N ALA A 229 -1.85 -18.25 -9.93
CA ALA A 229 -2.10 -16.85 -10.24
C ALA A 229 -1.32 -15.93 -9.29
N MET A 230 -1.21 -16.28 -8.01
CA MET A 230 -0.37 -15.59 -7.04
C MET A 230 1.09 -15.54 -7.47
N ARG A 231 1.64 -16.66 -7.97
CA ARG A 231 3.03 -16.68 -8.49
C ARG A 231 3.22 -15.72 -9.68
N GLN A 232 2.20 -15.60 -10.54
CA GLN A 232 2.24 -14.65 -11.65
C GLN A 232 2.22 -13.19 -11.14
N VAL A 233 1.33 -12.87 -10.19
CA VAL A 233 1.27 -11.54 -9.55
C VAL A 233 2.65 -11.17 -8.97
N LEU A 234 3.26 -12.06 -8.20
CA LEU A 234 4.57 -11.79 -7.58
C LEU A 234 5.67 -11.58 -8.62
N LYS A 235 5.67 -12.34 -9.74
CA LYS A 235 6.60 -12.11 -10.84
C LYS A 235 6.41 -10.75 -11.50
N VAL A 236 5.16 -10.34 -11.73
CA VAL A 236 4.83 -9.04 -12.32
C VAL A 236 5.31 -7.91 -11.39
N ILE A 237 5.04 -8.00 -10.07
CA ILE A 237 5.52 -7.03 -9.09
C ILE A 237 7.04 -6.93 -9.10
N GLN A 238 7.75 -8.05 -9.08
CA GLN A 238 9.22 -8.06 -9.11
C GLN A 238 9.78 -7.46 -10.40
N GLN A 239 9.19 -7.79 -11.55
CA GLN A 239 9.64 -7.24 -12.83
C GLN A 239 9.37 -5.75 -12.93
N TRP A 240 8.20 -5.29 -12.48
CA TRP A 240 7.85 -3.87 -12.40
C TRP A 240 8.88 -3.08 -11.60
N MET A 241 9.18 -3.51 -10.36
CA MET A 241 10.14 -2.81 -9.51
C MET A 241 11.53 -2.75 -10.18
N LYS A 242 12.02 -3.86 -10.73
CA LYS A 242 13.31 -3.89 -11.47
C LYS A 242 13.34 -2.94 -12.66
N ASN A 243 12.27 -2.85 -13.43
CA ASN A 243 12.18 -1.95 -14.58
C ASN A 243 12.28 -0.47 -14.13
N ILE A 244 11.57 -0.10 -13.05
CA ILE A 244 11.61 1.25 -12.48
C ILE A 244 13.00 1.58 -11.95
N GLU A 245 13.63 0.68 -11.20
CA GLU A 245 14.99 0.83 -10.68
C GLU A 245 16.01 1.04 -11.80
N PHE A 246 15.95 0.21 -12.84
CA PHE A 246 16.82 0.32 -14.01
C PHE A 246 16.68 1.67 -14.74
N GLN A 247 15.44 2.13 -14.94
CA GLN A 247 15.17 3.42 -15.57
C GLN A 247 15.73 4.59 -14.74
N LYS A 248 15.64 4.54 -13.41
CA LYS A 248 16.16 5.58 -12.53
C LYS A 248 17.67 5.59 -12.45
N THR A 249 18.29 4.42 -12.40
CA THR A 249 19.76 4.29 -12.38
C THR A 249 20.39 4.86 -13.65
N ASN A 250 19.76 4.61 -14.81
CA ASN A 250 20.25 5.08 -16.11
C ASN A 250 19.88 6.55 -16.42
N LYS A 251 19.07 7.21 -15.62
CA LYS A 251 18.73 8.64 -15.74
C LYS A 251 19.54 9.52 -14.78
N LYS A 252 20.37 8.97 -13.89
CA LYS A 252 21.35 9.75 -13.13
C LYS A 252 22.42 10.22 -14.14
N PRO A 253 22.68 11.54 -14.26
CA PRO A 253 23.68 12.11 -15.18
C PRO A 253 25.09 11.65 -14.83
#